data_46375491f5679d1a95ac6b311fffeed5
#
_entry.id   46375491f5679d1a95ac6b311fffeed5
#
_cell.length_a   1.000
_cell.length_b   1.000
_cell.length_c   1.000
_cell.angle_alpha   90.00
_cell.angle_beta   90.00
_cell.angle_gamma   90.00
#
_symmetry.space_group_name_H-M   'P 1'
#
loop_
_entity.id
_entity.type
_entity.pdbx_description
1 polymer ?
#
loop_
_entity_poly.entity_id
_entity_poly.type
_entity_poly.pdbx_seq_one_letter_code
_entity_poly.pdbx_strand_id
1 'polypeptide(L)'
;MATQKSKQLLVLTSSTIAFTVCFMIWMMFAVLGIPIQKALDLSETQFGLLAATPVLTGSLVRLPLGMMTDKYGGKAVLFALMMACVVPIFLMSYANAYWQFLVLGLFAGLAGGSFSVGIAYVAKWFEADRQGFAMGVFGAGNAGSALTKMVGPAIIAYGGWQFLPKVYAGIMLVTAIGFWFMSFDNKAHRSASNVSFASQLAVLKDPNVWRYSQYYSIVFGGYVALALWMTKYYVNEYEFSLQTAAFLAACFSLPGGVLRALGGWLSDKYSAHTVTWWVLWASFLFLFILSYPQTDLVVKTVHGERAFHIGLNATIFTILIFFLGIAFAIGKASVFKYLSDEYKENMGAVSGVVGLAGGLGGFILPIMFGVAVDITGVRSSAFMIMFGVVWVSLVWIYVSEVKPKMEENHQAMLKMKK
;
A
#
# COMPACT_ATOMS: atom_id res chain seq x y z
N MET A 1 -20.48 -1.77 -33.99
CA MET A 1 -20.06 -0.82 -32.90
C MET A 1 -20.29 -1.49 -31.56
N ALA A 2 -19.34 -1.41 -30.64
CA ALA A 2 -19.49 -1.97 -29.29
C ALA A 2 -20.63 -1.24 -28.53
N THR A 3 -21.49 -2.01 -27.85
CA THR A 3 -22.57 -1.43 -27.02
C THR A 3 -21.96 -0.63 -25.86
N GLN A 4 -22.73 0.29 -25.26
CA GLN A 4 -22.26 1.06 -24.11
C GLN A 4 -21.79 0.15 -22.96
N LYS A 5 -22.52 -0.93 -22.68
CA LYS A 5 -22.15 -1.94 -21.68
C LYS A 5 -20.82 -2.63 -22.03
N SER A 6 -20.57 -2.96 -23.29
CA SER A 6 -19.31 -3.57 -23.75
C SER A 6 -18.13 -2.61 -23.54
N LYS A 7 -18.30 -1.31 -23.83
CA LYS A 7 -17.26 -0.29 -23.59
C LYS A 7 -16.95 -0.14 -22.10
N GLN A 8 -17.97 -0.10 -21.24
CA GLN A 8 -17.80 -0.04 -19.79
C GLN A 8 -16.99 -1.23 -19.27
N LEU A 9 -17.33 -2.45 -19.72
CA LEU A 9 -16.62 -3.66 -19.32
C LEU A 9 -15.16 -3.66 -19.80
N LEU A 10 -14.92 -3.28 -21.05
CA LEU A 10 -13.57 -3.21 -21.62
C LEU A 10 -12.70 -2.16 -20.89
N VAL A 11 -13.26 -0.98 -20.58
CA VAL A 11 -12.57 0.06 -19.81
C VAL A 11 -12.24 -0.45 -18.41
N LEU A 12 -13.19 -1.07 -17.71
CA LEU A 12 -12.95 -1.61 -16.38
C LEU A 12 -11.86 -2.68 -16.38
N THR A 13 -12.01 -3.68 -17.27
CA THR A 13 -11.07 -4.81 -17.33
C THR A 13 -9.66 -4.35 -17.73
N SER A 14 -9.55 -3.55 -18.81
CA SER A 14 -8.25 -3.06 -19.27
C SER A 14 -7.56 -2.15 -18.25
N SER A 15 -8.32 -1.29 -17.57
CA SER A 15 -7.80 -0.44 -16.51
C SER A 15 -7.36 -1.24 -15.27
N THR A 16 -8.11 -2.28 -14.92
CA THR A 16 -7.76 -3.17 -13.79
C THR A 16 -6.46 -3.93 -14.09
N ILE A 17 -6.32 -4.48 -15.30
CA ILE A 17 -5.08 -5.15 -15.72
C ILE A 17 -3.91 -4.16 -15.74
N ALA A 18 -4.09 -2.97 -16.31
CA ALA A 18 -3.08 -1.93 -16.34
C ALA A 18 -2.63 -1.53 -14.94
N PHE A 19 -3.59 -1.31 -14.02
CA PHE A 19 -3.28 -1.01 -12.62
C PHE A 19 -2.58 -2.18 -11.92
N THR A 20 -2.98 -3.42 -12.16
CA THR A 20 -2.33 -4.61 -11.60
C THR A 20 -0.87 -4.69 -12.01
N VAL A 21 -0.55 -4.48 -13.28
CA VAL A 21 0.82 -4.48 -13.80
C VAL A 21 1.62 -3.30 -13.25
N CYS A 22 1.03 -2.10 -13.21
CA CYS A 22 1.66 -0.93 -12.60
C CYS A 22 2.00 -1.19 -11.12
N PHE A 23 1.07 -1.80 -10.37
CA PHE A 23 1.28 -2.11 -8.96
C PHE A 23 2.30 -3.22 -8.74
N MET A 24 2.35 -4.22 -9.63
CA MET A 24 3.36 -5.27 -9.65
C MET A 24 4.77 -4.68 -9.80
N ILE A 25 4.94 -3.74 -10.72
CA ILE A 25 6.21 -3.06 -10.98
C ILE A 25 6.57 -2.11 -9.83
N TRP A 26 5.61 -1.37 -9.31
CA TRP A 26 5.80 -0.47 -8.18
C TRP A 26 6.34 -1.19 -6.94
N MET A 27 5.97 -2.46 -6.77
CA MET A 27 6.36 -3.32 -5.66
C MET A 27 7.52 -4.28 -5.98
N MET A 28 8.17 -4.16 -7.16
CA MET A 28 9.15 -5.15 -7.60
C MET A 28 10.39 -5.22 -6.70
N PHE A 29 10.77 -4.13 -6.03
CA PHE A 29 11.91 -4.14 -5.10
C PHE A 29 11.68 -5.00 -3.85
N ALA A 30 10.43 -5.40 -3.56
CA ALA A 30 10.16 -6.41 -2.53
C ALA A 30 10.86 -7.76 -2.81
N VAL A 31 11.18 -8.05 -4.07
CA VAL A 31 11.84 -9.27 -4.51
C VAL A 31 13.21 -8.94 -5.13
N LEU A 32 13.25 -7.97 -6.06
CA LEU A 32 14.44 -7.55 -6.76
C LEU A 32 15.50 -6.91 -5.84
N GLY A 33 15.07 -6.23 -4.79
CA GLY A 33 15.97 -5.54 -3.86
C GLY A 33 16.89 -6.49 -3.09
N ILE A 34 16.47 -7.74 -2.85
CA ILE A 34 17.25 -8.72 -2.08
C ILE A 34 18.56 -9.13 -2.80
N PRO A 35 18.51 -9.61 -4.06
CA PRO A 35 19.75 -9.89 -4.79
C PRO A 35 20.59 -8.64 -5.07
N ILE A 36 19.99 -7.46 -5.27
CA ILE A 36 20.72 -6.20 -5.40
C ILE A 36 21.47 -5.86 -4.11
N GLN A 37 20.80 -6.00 -2.95
CA GLN A 37 21.46 -5.79 -1.65
C GLN A 37 22.69 -6.67 -1.50
N LYS A 38 22.58 -7.96 -1.84
CA LYS A 38 23.72 -8.89 -1.77
C LYS A 38 24.83 -8.54 -2.76
N ALA A 39 24.46 -8.12 -3.98
CA ALA A 39 25.42 -7.80 -5.04
C ALA A 39 26.23 -6.52 -4.77
N LEU A 40 25.63 -5.55 -4.08
CA LEU A 40 26.23 -4.24 -3.79
C LEU A 40 26.61 -4.05 -2.30
N ASP A 41 26.47 -5.10 -1.49
CA ASP A 41 26.75 -5.09 -0.04
C ASP A 41 26.08 -3.93 0.68
N LEU A 42 24.76 -3.76 0.45
CA LEU A 42 23.99 -2.65 1.00
C LEU A 42 23.60 -2.94 2.46
N SER A 43 23.63 -1.90 3.31
CA SER A 43 23.09 -1.95 4.66
C SER A 43 21.56 -2.13 4.65
N GLU A 44 20.98 -2.42 5.82
CA GLU A 44 19.53 -2.54 5.98
C GLU A 44 18.80 -1.22 5.67
N THR A 45 19.39 -0.09 6.10
CA THR A 45 18.90 1.26 5.77
C THR A 45 18.92 1.52 4.28
N GLN A 46 20.00 1.16 3.60
CA GLN A 46 20.13 1.33 2.15
C GLN A 46 19.12 0.45 1.40
N PHE A 47 18.88 -0.78 1.85
CA PHE A 47 17.81 -1.62 1.31
C PHE A 47 16.43 -0.98 1.54
N GLY A 48 16.16 -0.47 2.73
CA GLY A 48 14.91 0.22 3.06
C GLY A 48 14.65 1.40 2.12
N LEU A 49 15.66 2.24 1.88
CA LEU A 49 15.59 3.37 0.95
C LEU A 49 15.39 2.89 -0.49
N LEU A 50 16.13 1.86 -0.94
CA LEU A 50 15.97 1.27 -2.27
C LEU A 50 14.54 0.80 -2.50
N ALA A 51 14.00 0.01 -1.56
CA ALA A 51 12.66 -0.54 -1.66
C ALA A 51 11.57 0.55 -1.63
N ALA A 52 11.79 1.60 -0.85
CA ALA A 52 10.85 2.71 -0.68
C ALA A 52 10.89 3.75 -1.81
N THR A 53 12.00 3.86 -2.55
CA THR A 53 12.20 4.91 -3.57
C THR A 53 11.06 5.00 -4.59
N PRO A 54 10.54 3.92 -5.19
CA PRO A 54 9.38 4.01 -6.09
C PRO A 54 8.12 4.53 -5.40
N VAL A 55 7.99 4.28 -4.08
CA VAL A 55 6.81 4.69 -3.33
C VAL A 55 6.75 6.21 -3.18
N LEU A 56 7.89 6.87 -3.04
CA LEU A 56 7.96 8.33 -2.96
C LEU A 56 7.35 8.99 -4.19
N THR A 57 7.88 8.68 -5.37
CA THR A 57 7.39 9.28 -6.62
C THR A 57 5.95 8.89 -6.88
N GLY A 58 5.60 7.59 -6.73
CA GLY A 58 4.23 7.11 -6.92
C GLY A 58 3.22 7.80 -6.02
N SER A 59 3.63 8.30 -4.86
CA SER A 59 2.77 9.05 -3.95
C SER A 59 2.64 10.53 -4.36
N LEU A 60 3.76 11.18 -4.67
CA LEU A 60 3.79 12.60 -5.04
C LEU A 60 3.03 12.89 -6.34
N VAL A 61 3.12 12.00 -7.33
CA VAL A 61 2.50 12.21 -8.63
C VAL A 61 0.98 11.98 -8.65
N ARG A 62 0.38 11.44 -7.58
CA ARG A 62 -1.06 11.17 -7.52
C ARG A 62 -1.91 12.41 -7.74
N LEU A 63 -1.54 13.51 -7.09
CA LEU A 63 -2.27 14.78 -7.22
C LEU A 63 -2.20 15.34 -8.64
N PRO A 64 -1.01 15.60 -9.23
CA PRO A 64 -0.93 16.13 -10.58
C PRO A 64 -1.51 15.19 -11.64
N LEU A 65 -1.35 13.88 -11.50
CA LEU A 65 -1.91 12.91 -12.45
C LEU A 65 -3.45 12.85 -12.39
N GLY A 66 -4.04 13.01 -11.20
CA GLY A 66 -5.49 13.16 -11.05
C GLY A 66 -6.02 14.37 -11.84
N MET A 67 -5.38 15.53 -11.68
CA MET A 67 -5.72 16.76 -12.43
C MET A 67 -5.52 16.59 -13.95
N MET A 68 -4.43 15.96 -14.36
CA MET A 68 -4.18 15.64 -15.77
C MET A 68 -5.25 14.71 -16.35
N THR A 69 -5.74 13.75 -15.55
CA THR A 69 -6.81 12.84 -15.94
C THR A 69 -8.11 13.57 -16.24
N ASP A 70 -8.45 14.57 -15.45
CA ASP A 70 -9.64 15.41 -15.69
C ASP A 70 -9.50 16.25 -16.95
N LYS A 71 -8.31 16.79 -17.21
CA LYS A 71 -8.05 17.66 -18.36
C LYS A 71 -7.85 16.91 -19.66
N TYR A 72 -7.03 15.87 -19.69
CA TYR A 72 -6.59 15.17 -20.90
C TYR A 72 -7.32 13.84 -21.16
N GLY A 73 -8.06 13.33 -20.15
CA GLY A 73 -8.73 12.05 -20.19
C GLY A 73 -7.87 10.89 -19.68
N GLY A 74 -8.50 9.95 -18.98
CA GLY A 74 -7.80 8.86 -18.28
C GLY A 74 -7.07 7.89 -19.21
N LYS A 75 -7.61 7.65 -20.42
CA LYS A 75 -6.96 6.81 -21.43
C LYS A 75 -5.57 7.31 -21.79
N ALA A 76 -5.47 8.57 -22.19
CA ALA A 76 -4.20 9.16 -22.63
C ALA A 76 -3.19 9.25 -21.49
N VAL A 77 -3.65 9.67 -20.31
CA VAL A 77 -2.77 9.83 -19.13
C VAL A 77 -2.24 8.49 -18.62
N LEU A 78 -3.08 7.46 -18.52
CA LEU A 78 -2.65 6.14 -18.05
C LEU A 78 -1.71 5.47 -19.07
N PHE A 79 -1.97 5.61 -20.35
CA PHE A 79 -1.07 5.11 -21.40
C PHE A 79 0.29 5.80 -21.34
N ALA A 80 0.32 7.14 -21.30
CA ALA A 80 1.56 7.90 -21.23
C ALA A 80 2.38 7.57 -19.96
N LEU A 81 1.69 7.39 -18.82
CA LEU A 81 2.29 6.96 -17.56
C LEU A 81 2.98 5.60 -17.69
N MET A 82 2.30 4.61 -18.24
CA MET A 82 2.88 3.28 -18.47
C MET A 82 4.08 3.34 -19.41
N MET A 83 3.96 4.07 -20.54
CA MET A 83 5.07 4.22 -21.49
C MET A 83 6.28 4.91 -20.87
N ALA A 84 6.08 5.92 -20.02
CA ALA A 84 7.17 6.60 -19.31
C ALA A 84 7.92 5.67 -18.35
N CYS A 85 7.28 4.62 -17.83
CA CYS A 85 7.92 3.65 -16.96
C CYS A 85 8.75 2.59 -17.69
N VAL A 86 8.46 2.29 -18.97
CA VAL A 86 9.10 1.19 -19.72
C VAL A 86 10.62 1.33 -19.76
N VAL A 87 11.11 2.50 -20.17
CA VAL A 87 12.56 2.74 -20.34
C VAL A 87 13.31 2.67 -19.00
N PRO A 88 12.91 3.36 -17.92
CA PRO A 88 13.57 3.25 -16.62
C PRO A 88 13.62 1.81 -16.08
N ILE A 89 12.51 1.07 -16.21
CA ILE A 89 12.47 -0.33 -15.78
C ILE A 89 13.47 -1.19 -16.58
N PHE A 90 13.49 -1.04 -17.90
CA PHE A 90 14.45 -1.78 -18.75
C PHE A 90 15.89 -1.45 -18.40
N LEU A 91 16.21 -0.17 -18.17
CA LEU A 91 17.55 0.28 -17.82
C LEU A 91 18.06 -0.25 -16.47
N MET A 92 17.16 -0.60 -15.54
CA MET A 92 17.57 -1.24 -14.28
C MET A 92 18.35 -2.53 -14.47
N SER A 93 18.15 -3.23 -15.59
CA SER A 93 18.89 -4.46 -15.93
C SER A 93 20.39 -4.23 -16.13
N TYR A 94 20.78 -3.01 -16.38
CA TYR A 94 22.17 -2.61 -16.66
C TYR A 94 22.77 -1.77 -15.52
N ALA A 95 21.99 -1.47 -14.50
CA ALA A 95 22.45 -0.72 -13.35
C ALA A 95 23.45 -1.55 -12.54
N ASN A 96 24.54 -0.93 -12.11
CA ASN A 96 25.62 -1.57 -11.35
C ASN A 96 26.05 -0.76 -10.12
N ALA A 97 25.43 0.40 -9.88
CA ALA A 97 25.71 1.25 -8.75
C ALA A 97 24.39 1.60 -8.00
N TYR A 98 24.48 1.73 -6.70
CA TYR A 98 23.31 1.98 -5.83
C TYR A 98 22.49 3.21 -6.26
N TRP A 99 23.15 4.34 -6.56
CA TRP A 99 22.47 5.57 -6.99
C TRP A 99 21.68 5.40 -8.30
N GLN A 100 22.13 4.52 -9.21
CA GLN A 100 21.41 4.24 -10.46
C GLN A 100 20.06 3.58 -10.17
N PHE A 101 20.03 2.62 -9.25
CA PHE A 101 18.78 1.98 -8.81
C PHE A 101 17.84 2.98 -8.14
N LEU A 102 18.34 3.91 -7.34
CA LEU A 102 17.53 4.97 -6.73
C LEU A 102 16.89 5.86 -7.79
N VAL A 103 17.70 6.37 -8.74
CA VAL A 103 17.21 7.24 -9.82
C VAL A 103 16.19 6.52 -10.70
N LEU A 104 16.53 5.31 -11.17
CA LEU A 104 15.62 4.51 -12.00
C LEU A 104 14.37 4.07 -11.21
N GLY A 105 14.52 3.83 -9.91
CA GLY A 105 13.42 3.55 -8.99
C GLY A 105 12.43 4.72 -8.86
N LEU A 106 12.93 5.97 -8.81
CA LEU A 106 12.07 7.16 -8.83
C LEU A 106 11.23 7.23 -10.11
N PHE A 107 11.82 6.97 -11.27
CA PHE A 107 11.09 6.97 -12.55
C PHE A 107 10.12 5.80 -12.65
N ALA A 108 10.51 4.58 -12.27
CA ALA A 108 9.61 3.43 -12.21
C ALA A 108 8.47 3.65 -11.21
N GLY A 109 8.74 4.45 -10.19
CA GLY A 109 7.77 4.85 -9.16
C GLY A 109 6.56 5.60 -9.71
N LEU A 110 6.66 6.25 -10.88
CA LEU A 110 5.52 6.85 -11.57
C LEU A 110 4.35 5.87 -11.71
N ALA A 111 4.63 4.58 -11.87
CA ALA A 111 3.61 3.52 -11.95
C ALA A 111 2.64 3.54 -10.76
N GLY A 112 3.06 3.99 -9.56
CA GLY A 112 2.20 4.15 -8.39
C GLY A 112 1.11 5.22 -8.54
N GLY A 113 1.27 6.15 -9.49
CA GLY A 113 0.26 7.14 -9.84
C GLY A 113 -0.94 6.56 -10.63
N SER A 114 -0.81 5.35 -11.17
CA SER A 114 -1.87 4.67 -11.93
C SER A 114 -3.17 4.49 -11.15
N PHE A 115 -3.09 4.42 -9.82
CA PHE A 115 -4.28 4.32 -8.98
C PHE A 115 -5.18 5.56 -9.12
N SER A 116 -4.63 6.77 -8.98
CA SER A 116 -5.42 8.01 -9.07
C SER A 116 -5.95 8.25 -10.47
N VAL A 117 -5.16 7.94 -11.50
CA VAL A 117 -5.61 8.02 -12.90
C VAL A 117 -6.72 7.04 -13.18
N GLY A 118 -6.52 5.77 -12.83
CA GLY A 118 -7.46 4.71 -13.17
C GLY A 118 -8.77 4.81 -12.41
N ILE A 119 -8.74 5.16 -11.10
CA ILE A 119 -9.98 5.32 -10.33
C ILE A 119 -10.83 6.47 -10.86
N ALA A 120 -10.22 7.61 -11.20
CA ALA A 120 -10.91 8.75 -11.79
C ALA A 120 -11.44 8.43 -13.21
N TYR A 121 -10.69 7.66 -13.98
CA TYR A 121 -11.09 7.25 -15.32
C TYR A 121 -12.25 6.26 -15.30
N VAL A 122 -12.15 5.19 -14.50
CA VAL A 122 -13.19 4.14 -14.39
C VAL A 122 -14.49 4.72 -13.84
N ALA A 123 -14.42 5.54 -12.77
CA ALA A 123 -15.61 6.13 -12.15
C ALA A 123 -16.50 6.88 -13.17
N LYS A 124 -15.91 7.59 -14.14
CA LYS A 124 -16.65 8.36 -15.16
C LYS A 124 -17.40 7.51 -16.19
N TRP A 125 -17.13 6.20 -16.25
CA TRP A 125 -17.80 5.27 -17.15
C TRP A 125 -19.01 4.57 -16.52
N PHE A 126 -19.21 4.70 -15.20
CA PHE A 126 -20.28 4.04 -14.46
C PHE A 126 -21.20 5.06 -13.80
N GLU A 127 -22.49 4.73 -13.75
CA GLU A 127 -23.49 5.50 -13.01
C GLU A 127 -23.26 5.39 -11.49
N ALA A 128 -23.77 6.35 -10.73
CA ALA A 128 -23.49 6.49 -9.30
C ALA A 128 -23.78 5.22 -8.48
N ASP A 129 -24.85 4.47 -8.86
CA ASP A 129 -25.26 3.22 -8.22
C ASP A 129 -24.28 2.06 -8.44
N ARG A 130 -23.45 2.11 -9.51
CA ARG A 130 -22.48 1.08 -9.90
C ARG A 130 -21.02 1.48 -9.75
N GLN A 131 -20.75 2.74 -9.43
CA GLN A 131 -19.37 3.23 -9.26
C GLN A 131 -18.63 2.49 -8.15
N GLY A 132 -19.30 2.20 -7.02
CA GLY A 132 -18.72 1.45 -5.91
C GLY A 132 -18.20 0.08 -6.33
N PHE A 133 -19.00 -0.67 -7.08
CA PHE A 133 -18.60 -1.96 -7.65
C PHE A 133 -17.41 -1.84 -8.60
N ALA A 134 -17.47 -0.90 -9.54
CA ALA A 134 -16.42 -0.70 -10.53
C ALA A 134 -15.08 -0.28 -9.88
N MET A 135 -15.13 0.62 -8.89
CA MET A 135 -13.94 1.02 -8.11
C MET A 135 -13.40 -0.12 -7.24
N GLY A 136 -14.26 -0.99 -6.73
CA GLY A 136 -13.87 -2.19 -6.00
C GLY A 136 -13.11 -3.18 -6.88
N VAL A 137 -13.62 -3.47 -8.07
CA VAL A 137 -12.97 -4.33 -9.07
C VAL A 137 -11.63 -3.73 -9.51
N PHE A 138 -11.60 -2.44 -9.84
CA PHE A 138 -10.36 -1.74 -10.19
C PHE A 138 -9.33 -1.81 -9.02
N GLY A 139 -9.80 -1.58 -7.79
CA GLY A 139 -8.95 -1.64 -6.59
C GLY A 139 -8.34 -3.01 -6.32
N ALA A 140 -8.95 -4.10 -6.81
CA ALA A 140 -8.37 -5.44 -6.73
C ALA A 140 -7.02 -5.57 -7.47
N GLY A 141 -6.69 -4.61 -8.36
CA GLY A 141 -5.37 -4.52 -8.98
C GLY A 141 -4.21 -4.36 -8.00
N ASN A 142 -4.46 -3.98 -6.73
CA ASN A 142 -3.46 -4.06 -5.66
C ASN A 142 -2.89 -5.49 -5.47
N ALA A 143 -3.56 -6.54 -5.98
CA ALA A 143 -3.04 -7.90 -6.06
C ALA A 143 -1.71 -8.00 -6.83
N GLY A 144 -1.36 -7.00 -7.65
CA GLY A 144 -0.04 -6.89 -8.29
C GLY A 144 1.12 -7.03 -7.31
N SER A 145 0.96 -6.59 -6.05
CA SER A 145 1.95 -6.81 -4.99
C SER A 145 2.18 -8.29 -4.65
N ALA A 146 1.13 -9.10 -4.67
CA ALA A 146 1.25 -10.55 -4.49
C ALA A 146 1.81 -11.20 -5.75
N LEU A 147 1.34 -10.78 -6.93
CA LEU A 147 1.81 -11.34 -8.21
C LEU A 147 3.31 -11.17 -8.38
N THR A 148 3.88 -10.00 -8.09
CA THR A 148 5.35 -9.81 -8.20
C THR A 148 6.12 -10.77 -7.29
N LYS A 149 5.58 -11.10 -6.10
CA LYS A 149 6.18 -12.06 -5.18
C LYS A 149 6.06 -13.51 -5.66
N MET A 150 4.98 -13.84 -6.36
CA MET A 150 4.76 -15.19 -6.89
C MET A 150 5.57 -15.46 -8.15
N VAL A 151 5.69 -14.46 -9.05
CA VAL A 151 6.33 -14.64 -10.38
C VAL A 151 7.79 -14.21 -10.36
N GLY A 152 8.13 -13.14 -9.61
CA GLY A 152 9.47 -12.53 -9.62
C GLY A 152 10.59 -13.49 -9.28
N PRO A 153 10.51 -14.30 -8.21
CA PRO A 153 11.57 -15.26 -7.87
C PRO A 153 11.84 -16.29 -8.95
N ALA A 154 10.79 -16.78 -9.64
CA ALA A 154 10.95 -17.74 -10.73
C ALA A 154 11.69 -17.11 -11.93
N ILE A 155 11.39 -15.87 -12.27
CA ILE A 155 12.09 -15.13 -13.32
C ILE A 155 13.56 -14.89 -12.95
N ILE A 156 13.83 -14.55 -11.68
CA ILE A 156 15.19 -14.37 -11.17
C ILE A 156 15.96 -15.68 -11.19
N ALA A 157 15.33 -16.79 -10.81
CA ALA A 157 15.97 -18.11 -10.83
C ALA A 157 16.33 -18.56 -12.27
N TYR A 158 15.53 -18.18 -13.26
CA TYR A 158 15.76 -18.52 -14.67
C TYR A 158 16.89 -17.72 -15.33
N GLY A 159 16.93 -16.39 -15.14
CA GLY A 159 17.82 -15.51 -15.90
C GLY A 159 18.66 -14.55 -15.06
N GLY A 160 18.69 -14.75 -13.73
CA GLY A 160 19.32 -13.81 -12.81
C GLY A 160 18.44 -12.58 -12.53
N TRP A 161 18.85 -11.78 -11.57
CA TRP A 161 18.05 -10.62 -11.15
C TRP A 161 17.92 -9.55 -12.26
N GLN A 162 18.92 -9.43 -13.13
CA GLN A 162 18.93 -8.51 -14.29
C GLN A 162 17.86 -8.85 -15.33
N PHE A 163 17.38 -10.09 -15.33
CA PHE A 163 16.33 -10.52 -16.27
C PHE A 163 14.95 -10.06 -15.85
N LEU A 164 14.70 -9.92 -14.56
CA LEU A 164 13.39 -9.49 -14.03
C LEU A 164 12.95 -8.11 -14.58
N PRO A 165 13.77 -7.03 -14.51
CA PRO A 165 13.39 -5.74 -15.07
C PRO A 165 13.13 -5.78 -16.59
N LYS A 166 13.86 -6.60 -17.36
CA LYS A 166 13.61 -6.78 -18.80
C LYS A 166 12.24 -7.36 -19.07
N VAL A 167 11.89 -8.43 -18.35
CA VAL A 167 10.58 -9.07 -18.46
C VAL A 167 9.47 -8.08 -18.05
N TYR A 168 9.66 -7.34 -16.96
CA TYR A 168 8.66 -6.38 -16.47
C TYR A 168 8.50 -5.19 -17.42
N ALA A 169 9.57 -4.70 -18.02
CA ALA A 169 9.49 -3.68 -19.08
C ALA A 169 8.69 -4.18 -20.29
N GLY A 170 8.90 -5.43 -20.71
CA GLY A 170 8.14 -6.08 -21.78
C GLY A 170 6.65 -6.23 -21.42
N ILE A 171 6.34 -6.71 -20.22
CA ILE A 171 4.96 -6.81 -19.71
C ILE A 171 4.28 -5.43 -19.67
N MET A 172 4.99 -4.40 -19.19
CA MET A 172 4.45 -3.03 -19.15
C MET A 172 4.15 -2.51 -20.53
N LEU A 173 5.06 -2.71 -21.50
CA LEU A 173 4.89 -2.28 -22.89
C LEU A 173 3.69 -2.97 -23.53
N VAL A 174 3.59 -4.30 -23.43
CA VAL A 174 2.44 -5.06 -23.97
C VAL A 174 1.13 -4.64 -23.30
N THR A 175 1.15 -4.42 -21.99
CA THR A 175 -0.02 -3.95 -21.26
C THR A 175 -0.44 -2.54 -21.70
N ALA A 176 0.52 -1.62 -21.89
CA ALA A 176 0.23 -0.26 -22.36
C ALA A 176 -0.41 -0.28 -23.77
N ILE A 177 0.17 -1.06 -24.68
CA ILE A 177 -0.37 -1.21 -26.05
C ILE A 177 -1.76 -1.84 -26.00
N GLY A 178 -1.95 -2.95 -25.28
CA GLY A 178 -3.24 -3.61 -25.11
C GLY A 178 -4.30 -2.68 -24.51
N PHE A 179 -3.93 -1.93 -23.46
CA PHE A 179 -4.79 -0.93 -22.86
C PHE A 179 -5.22 0.15 -23.85
N TRP A 180 -4.29 0.65 -24.67
CA TRP A 180 -4.61 1.67 -25.68
C TRP A 180 -5.69 1.21 -26.67
N PHE A 181 -5.64 -0.02 -27.12
CA PHE A 181 -6.63 -0.56 -28.07
C PHE A 181 -7.95 -0.98 -27.43
N MET A 182 -7.90 -1.43 -26.16
CA MET A 182 -9.10 -1.91 -25.45
C MET A 182 -9.86 -0.81 -24.69
N SER A 183 -9.23 0.34 -24.45
CA SER A 183 -9.81 1.46 -23.72
C SER A 183 -10.43 2.50 -24.67
N PHE A 184 -11.39 3.27 -24.16
CA PHE A 184 -12.11 4.29 -24.92
C PHE A 184 -11.92 5.66 -24.27
N ASP A 185 -11.89 6.70 -25.10
CA ASP A 185 -11.92 8.08 -24.62
C ASP A 185 -13.33 8.66 -24.82
N ASN A 186 -13.78 9.47 -23.86
CA ASN A 186 -15.02 10.20 -23.99
C ASN A 186 -14.75 11.68 -23.63
N LYS A 187 -14.82 12.53 -24.64
CA LYS A 187 -14.58 13.97 -24.47
C LYS A 187 -15.54 14.63 -23.47
N ALA A 188 -16.76 14.10 -23.35
CA ALA A 188 -17.73 14.57 -22.35
C ALA A 188 -17.31 14.33 -20.90
N HIS A 189 -16.38 13.39 -20.67
CA HIS A 189 -15.83 13.10 -19.34
C HIS A 189 -14.66 14.03 -18.96
N ARG A 190 -14.22 14.88 -19.86
CA ARG A 190 -13.17 15.87 -19.59
C ARG A 190 -13.81 17.07 -18.90
N SER A 191 -13.29 17.42 -17.75
CA SER A 191 -13.75 18.59 -16.99
C SER A 191 -12.76 19.73 -17.20
N ALA A 192 -13.28 20.91 -17.45
CA ALA A 192 -12.50 22.15 -17.43
C ALA A 192 -12.25 22.65 -15.99
N SER A 193 -12.16 21.76 -15.01
CA SER A 193 -11.99 22.17 -13.62
C SER A 193 -10.64 22.88 -13.45
N ASN A 194 -10.69 24.19 -13.25
CA ASN A 194 -9.56 25.02 -12.85
C ASN A 194 -9.25 24.86 -11.34
N VAL A 195 -9.30 23.62 -10.82
CA VAL A 195 -8.95 23.38 -9.41
C VAL A 195 -7.45 23.62 -9.26
N SER A 196 -7.09 24.69 -8.56
CA SER A 196 -5.70 25.02 -8.30
C SER A 196 -5.08 24.01 -7.33
N PHE A 197 -3.81 23.65 -7.55
CA PHE A 197 -3.05 22.86 -6.60
C PHE A 197 -3.04 23.49 -5.19
N ALA A 198 -2.97 24.82 -5.12
CA ALA A 198 -3.05 25.56 -3.86
C ALA A 198 -4.39 25.38 -3.13
N SER A 199 -5.51 25.28 -3.85
CA SER A 199 -6.83 25.04 -3.23
C SER A 199 -6.95 23.62 -2.67
N GLN A 200 -6.28 22.66 -3.29
CA GLN A 200 -6.23 21.29 -2.75
C GLN A 200 -5.40 21.20 -1.44
N LEU A 201 -4.34 22.01 -1.33
CA LEU A 201 -3.55 22.07 -0.11
C LEU A 201 -4.25 22.85 1.03
N ALA A 202 -5.27 23.65 0.73
CA ALA A 202 -6.03 24.38 1.76
C ALA A 202 -6.70 23.45 2.80
N VAL A 203 -7.01 22.21 2.42
CA VAL A 203 -7.59 21.20 3.33
C VAL A 203 -6.62 20.77 4.45
N LEU A 204 -5.32 21.05 4.32
CA LEU A 204 -4.33 20.82 5.39
C LEU A 204 -4.54 21.68 6.63
N LYS A 205 -5.39 22.73 6.54
CA LYS A 205 -5.77 23.55 7.70
C LYS A 205 -6.76 22.85 8.64
N ASP A 206 -7.43 21.79 8.17
CA ASP A 206 -8.37 21.02 8.98
C ASP A 206 -7.62 19.95 9.79
N PRO A 207 -7.70 19.98 11.15
CA PRO A 207 -7.08 18.97 12.01
C PRO A 207 -7.55 17.54 11.73
N ASN A 208 -8.81 17.36 11.29
CA ASN A 208 -9.35 16.05 10.97
C ASN A 208 -8.66 15.41 9.78
N VAL A 209 -8.22 16.22 8.80
CA VAL A 209 -7.45 15.71 7.65
C VAL A 209 -6.12 15.11 8.09
N TRP A 210 -5.45 15.70 9.10
CA TRP A 210 -4.23 15.12 9.68
C TRP A 210 -4.50 13.81 10.40
N ARG A 211 -5.60 13.73 11.12
CA ARG A 211 -6.06 12.52 11.82
C ARG A 211 -6.30 11.38 10.82
N TYR A 212 -7.07 11.61 9.77
CA TYR A 212 -7.30 10.60 8.72
C TYR A 212 -6.05 10.26 7.93
N SER A 213 -5.17 11.24 7.73
CA SER A 213 -3.83 11.03 7.14
C SER A 213 -2.99 10.07 8.00
N GLN A 214 -3.01 10.23 9.32
CA GLN A 214 -2.34 9.33 10.26
C GLN A 214 -2.92 7.91 10.19
N TYR A 215 -4.25 7.76 10.22
CA TYR A 215 -4.86 6.43 10.12
C TYR A 215 -4.52 5.77 8.78
N TYR A 216 -4.56 6.53 7.68
CA TYR A 216 -4.25 5.99 6.36
C TYR A 216 -2.77 5.70 6.17
N SER A 217 -1.89 6.45 6.82
CA SER A 217 -0.45 6.16 6.80
C SER A 217 -0.11 4.81 7.42
N ILE A 218 -0.94 4.31 8.34
CA ILE A 218 -0.79 2.96 8.90
C ILE A 218 -1.41 1.91 7.98
N VAL A 219 -2.72 2.02 7.70
CA VAL A 219 -3.43 0.94 7.02
C VAL A 219 -3.04 0.80 5.54
N PHE A 220 -2.60 1.87 4.89
CA PHE A 220 -2.06 1.85 3.54
C PHE A 220 -0.54 1.94 3.53
N GLY A 221 0.06 2.91 4.20
CA GLY A 221 1.51 3.07 4.24
C GLY A 221 2.19 1.89 4.93
N GLY A 222 1.68 1.46 6.08
CA GLY A 222 2.13 0.25 6.78
C GLY A 222 1.95 -1.02 5.96
N TYR A 223 0.82 -1.14 5.22
CA TYR A 223 0.64 -2.25 4.27
C TYR A 223 1.74 -2.25 3.19
N VAL A 224 2.01 -1.11 2.57
CA VAL A 224 3.04 -0.98 1.53
C VAL A 224 4.43 -1.29 2.11
N ALA A 225 4.75 -0.73 3.27
CA ALA A 225 6.03 -0.93 3.94
C ALA A 225 6.27 -2.41 4.28
N LEU A 226 5.31 -3.06 4.92
CA LEU A 226 5.43 -4.49 5.22
C LEU A 226 5.42 -5.34 3.94
N ALA A 227 4.62 -4.99 2.93
CA ALA A 227 4.65 -5.71 1.66
C ALA A 227 6.03 -5.63 0.97
N LEU A 228 6.78 -4.56 1.13
CA LEU A 228 8.16 -4.43 0.65
C LEU A 228 9.16 -5.20 1.53
N TRP A 229 8.90 -5.29 2.84
CA TRP A 229 9.84 -5.83 3.82
C TRP A 229 9.72 -7.34 4.05
N MET A 230 8.50 -7.91 3.93
CA MET A 230 8.22 -9.29 4.37
C MET A 230 9.04 -10.37 3.65
N THR A 231 9.28 -10.25 2.34
CA THR A 231 10.10 -11.25 1.62
C THR A 231 11.49 -11.33 2.23
N LYS A 232 12.12 -10.19 2.48
CA LYS A 232 13.43 -10.10 3.11
C LYS A 232 13.41 -10.63 4.55
N TYR A 233 12.36 -10.31 5.30
CA TYR A 233 12.19 -10.82 6.67
C TYR A 233 12.20 -12.34 6.69
N TYR A 234 11.42 -12.98 5.83
CA TYR A 234 11.40 -14.46 5.74
C TYR A 234 12.74 -15.06 5.30
N VAL A 235 13.46 -14.41 4.38
CA VAL A 235 14.79 -14.88 3.96
C VAL A 235 15.79 -14.80 5.12
N ASN A 236 15.78 -13.70 5.87
CA ASN A 236 16.81 -13.44 6.87
C ASN A 236 16.49 -14.05 8.24
N GLU A 237 15.20 -14.07 8.64
CA GLU A 237 14.79 -14.56 9.98
C GLU A 237 14.59 -16.07 10.00
N TYR A 238 14.02 -16.62 8.94
CA TYR A 238 13.68 -18.04 8.85
C TYR A 238 14.56 -18.81 7.84
N GLU A 239 15.55 -18.14 7.24
CA GLU A 239 16.51 -18.73 6.28
C GLU A 239 15.85 -19.40 5.07
N PHE A 240 14.65 -18.96 4.70
CA PHE A 240 13.95 -19.51 3.55
C PHE A 240 14.57 -19.07 2.22
N SER A 241 14.45 -19.93 1.21
CA SER A 241 14.76 -19.54 -0.16
C SER A 241 13.94 -18.32 -0.59
N LEU A 242 14.47 -17.53 -1.52
CA LEU A 242 13.77 -16.35 -2.06
C LEU A 242 12.36 -16.70 -2.56
N GLN A 243 12.20 -17.88 -3.19
CA GLN A 243 10.92 -18.33 -3.72
C GLN A 243 9.90 -18.62 -2.61
N THR A 244 10.30 -19.38 -1.58
CA THR A 244 9.44 -19.69 -0.43
C THR A 244 9.10 -18.42 0.36
N ALA A 245 10.10 -17.59 0.64
CA ALA A 245 9.94 -16.33 1.35
C ALA A 245 8.96 -15.38 0.65
N ALA A 246 9.09 -15.25 -0.66
CA ALA A 246 8.21 -14.38 -1.44
C ALA A 246 6.78 -14.95 -1.51
N PHE A 247 6.61 -16.27 -1.61
CA PHE A 247 5.29 -16.90 -1.55
C PHE A 247 4.60 -16.64 -0.20
N LEU A 248 5.31 -16.85 0.92
CA LEU A 248 4.77 -16.56 2.26
C LEU A 248 4.48 -15.06 2.45
N ALA A 249 5.32 -14.18 1.93
CA ALA A 249 5.05 -12.74 1.93
C ALA A 249 3.84 -12.35 1.06
N ALA A 250 3.51 -13.15 0.03
CA ALA A 250 2.29 -12.97 -0.76
C ALA A 250 1.03 -13.25 0.06
N CYS A 251 1.09 -14.13 1.09
CA CYS A 251 -0.03 -14.39 2.00
C CYS A 251 -0.48 -13.13 2.77
N PHE A 252 0.43 -12.20 3.06
CA PHE A 252 0.08 -10.87 3.57
C PHE A 252 -0.48 -9.95 2.49
N SER A 253 0.19 -9.92 1.34
CA SER A 253 -0.07 -8.92 0.30
C SER A 253 -1.37 -9.17 -0.46
N LEU A 254 -1.75 -10.43 -0.66
CA LEU A 254 -2.94 -10.80 -1.42
C LEU A 254 -4.23 -10.39 -0.69
N PRO A 255 -4.50 -10.83 0.54
CA PRO A 255 -5.70 -10.39 1.26
C PRO A 255 -5.70 -8.88 1.49
N GLY A 256 -4.54 -8.31 1.84
CA GLY A 256 -4.35 -6.88 2.00
C GLY A 256 -4.64 -6.06 0.74
N GLY A 257 -4.45 -6.64 -0.44
CA GLY A 257 -4.78 -6.02 -1.74
C GLY A 257 -6.25 -6.16 -2.13
N VAL A 258 -6.83 -7.35 -1.96
CA VAL A 258 -8.14 -7.72 -2.56
C VAL A 258 -9.32 -7.44 -1.64
N LEU A 259 -9.18 -7.65 -0.31
CA LEU A 259 -10.31 -7.60 0.63
C LEU A 259 -10.77 -6.18 1.02
N ARG A 260 -10.36 -5.17 0.28
CA ARG A 260 -10.79 -3.77 0.50
C ARG A 260 -12.31 -3.60 0.40
N ALA A 261 -12.95 -4.35 -0.50
CA ALA A 261 -14.41 -4.32 -0.67
C ALA A 261 -15.17 -4.78 0.60
N LEU A 262 -14.61 -5.78 1.31
CA LEU A 262 -15.14 -6.23 2.61
C LEU A 262 -15.12 -5.09 3.64
N GLY A 263 -14.05 -4.29 3.67
CA GLY A 263 -13.94 -3.14 4.57
C GLY A 263 -14.98 -2.06 4.28
N GLY A 264 -15.28 -1.80 2.99
CA GLY A 264 -16.36 -0.89 2.59
C GLY A 264 -17.71 -1.38 3.11
N TRP A 265 -18.06 -2.63 2.85
CA TRP A 265 -19.30 -3.23 3.32
C TRP A 265 -19.44 -3.20 4.85
N LEU A 266 -18.38 -3.53 5.60
CA LEU A 266 -18.37 -3.44 7.06
C LEU A 266 -18.58 -2.01 7.54
N SER A 267 -17.95 -1.03 6.88
CA SER A 267 -18.05 0.39 7.25
C SER A 267 -19.44 0.97 6.98
N ASP A 268 -20.11 0.49 5.93
CA ASP A 268 -21.51 0.85 5.66
C ASP A 268 -22.47 0.26 6.72
N LYS A 269 -22.18 -0.96 7.19
CA LYS A 269 -23.02 -1.65 8.19
C LYS A 269 -22.80 -1.17 9.62
N TYR A 270 -21.55 -0.91 10.03
CA TYR A 270 -21.18 -0.66 11.44
C TYR A 270 -20.59 0.74 11.69
N SER A 271 -20.54 1.61 10.72
CA SER A 271 -19.86 2.91 10.67
C SER A 271 -18.34 2.85 10.50
N ALA A 272 -17.80 3.90 9.85
CA ALA A 272 -16.36 4.06 9.63
C ALA A 272 -15.58 4.10 10.96
N HIS A 273 -16.11 4.80 11.97
CA HIS A 273 -15.51 4.88 13.30
C HIS A 273 -15.32 3.50 13.94
N THR A 274 -16.42 2.74 14.06
CA THR A 274 -16.39 1.42 14.71
C THR A 274 -15.43 0.46 14.01
N VAL A 275 -15.46 0.43 12.68
CA VAL A 275 -14.58 -0.45 11.89
C VAL A 275 -13.12 -0.03 12.05
N THR A 276 -12.80 1.27 11.95
CA THR A 276 -11.42 1.75 12.13
C THR A 276 -10.89 1.47 13.53
N TRP A 277 -11.70 1.67 14.56
CA TRP A 277 -11.37 1.36 15.95
C TRP A 277 -10.95 -0.10 16.12
N TRP A 278 -11.78 -1.03 15.64
CA TRP A 278 -11.47 -2.45 15.76
C TRP A 278 -10.29 -2.91 14.89
N VAL A 279 -10.12 -2.31 13.71
CA VAL A 279 -8.95 -2.55 12.86
C VAL A 279 -7.66 -2.13 13.55
N LEU A 280 -7.65 -0.96 14.20
CA LEU A 280 -6.47 -0.48 14.92
C LEU A 280 -6.17 -1.37 16.15
N TRP A 281 -7.19 -1.82 16.90
CA TRP A 281 -7.00 -2.74 18.01
C TRP A 281 -6.50 -4.12 17.57
N ALA A 282 -7.07 -4.68 16.52
CA ALA A 282 -6.59 -5.94 15.96
C ALA A 282 -5.14 -5.81 15.47
N SER A 283 -4.82 -4.72 14.76
CA SER A 283 -3.46 -4.44 14.30
C SER A 283 -2.47 -4.25 15.46
N PHE A 284 -2.89 -3.58 16.53
CA PHE A 284 -2.11 -3.40 17.74
C PHE A 284 -1.75 -4.75 18.37
N LEU A 285 -2.74 -5.64 18.53
CA LEU A 285 -2.54 -6.96 19.10
C LEU A 285 -1.60 -7.83 18.23
N PHE A 286 -1.85 -7.88 16.93
CA PHE A 286 -1.00 -8.67 16.02
C PHE A 286 0.43 -8.13 15.99
N LEU A 287 0.61 -6.81 15.91
CA LEU A 287 1.93 -6.19 15.89
C LEU A 287 2.66 -6.34 17.23
N PHE A 288 1.95 -6.31 18.34
CA PHE A 288 2.55 -6.61 19.66
C PHE A 288 3.17 -8.01 19.68
N ILE A 289 2.44 -9.02 19.23
CA ILE A 289 2.94 -10.39 19.19
C ILE A 289 4.10 -10.53 18.18
N LEU A 290 3.97 -9.92 16.98
CA LEU A 290 4.98 -9.96 15.93
C LEU A 290 6.27 -9.19 16.32
N SER A 291 6.19 -8.23 17.23
CA SER A 291 7.35 -7.44 17.66
C SER A 291 8.31 -8.18 18.57
N TYR A 292 7.88 -9.33 19.13
CA TYR A 292 8.73 -10.12 20.01
C TYR A 292 9.87 -10.79 19.22
N PRO A 293 11.16 -10.54 19.58
CA PRO A 293 12.29 -11.14 18.89
C PRO A 293 12.47 -12.61 19.24
N GLN A 294 13.14 -13.35 18.38
CA GLN A 294 13.65 -14.68 18.73
C GLN A 294 14.62 -14.54 19.91
N THR A 295 14.31 -15.21 21.01
CA THR A 295 15.03 -15.01 22.28
C THR A 295 15.33 -16.35 22.94
N ASP A 296 16.59 -16.59 23.29
CA ASP A 296 17.02 -17.72 24.11
C ASP A 296 17.21 -17.25 25.55
N LEU A 297 16.36 -17.74 26.43
CA LEU A 297 16.42 -17.47 27.87
C LEU A 297 17.12 -18.62 28.60
N VAL A 298 18.21 -18.32 29.29
CA VAL A 298 18.87 -19.27 30.18
C VAL A 298 18.41 -18.99 31.61
N VAL A 299 17.62 -19.91 32.16
CA VAL A 299 17.08 -19.80 33.51
C VAL A 299 17.91 -20.69 34.45
N LYS A 300 18.47 -20.11 35.50
CA LYS A 300 19.13 -20.86 36.58
C LYS A 300 18.08 -21.49 37.49
N THR A 301 18.00 -22.81 37.47
CA THR A 301 17.09 -23.58 38.31
C THR A 301 17.87 -24.32 39.41
N VAL A 302 17.17 -24.88 40.39
CA VAL A 302 17.80 -25.69 41.46
C VAL A 302 18.46 -26.99 40.92
N HIS A 303 18.17 -27.35 39.69
CA HIS A 303 18.74 -28.54 39.01
C HIS A 303 19.75 -28.16 37.91
N GLY A 304 20.23 -26.90 37.86
CA GLY A 304 21.16 -26.39 36.85
C GLY A 304 20.50 -25.40 35.88
N GLU A 305 21.23 -25.02 34.84
CA GLU A 305 20.77 -24.08 33.84
C GLU A 305 19.85 -24.79 32.84
N ARG A 306 18.72 -24.15 32.52
CA ARG A 306 17.81 -24.59 31.44
C ARG A 306 17.62 -23.47 30.43
N ALA A 307 17.83 -23.81 29.16
CA ALA A 307 17.56 -22.90 28.05
C ALA A 307 16.10 -23.07 27.59
N PHE A 308 15.41 -21.94 27.40
CA PHE A 308 14.07 -21.87 26.80
C PHE A 308 14.14 -20.97 25.60
N HIS A 309 13.72 -21.48 24.46
CA HIS A 309 13.57 -20.67 23.26
C HIS A 309 12.16 -20.06 23.22
N ILE A 310 12.07 -18.74 23.13
CA ILE A 310 10.82 -17.99 22.99
C ILE A 310 10.89 -17.24 21.66
N GLY A 311 10.00 -17.57 20.74
CA GLY A 311 9.94 -16.95 19.44
C GLY A 311 8.78 -17.48 18.60
N LEU A 312 8.42 -16.77 17.56
CA LEU A 312 7.39 -17.19 16.63
C LEU A 312 8.00 -18.13 15.58
N ASN A 313 7.44 -19.30 15.44
CA ASN A 313 7.76 -20.13 14.28
C ASN A 313 7.13 -19.52 13.00
N ALA A 314 7.67 -19.86 11.84
CA ALA A 314 7.26 -19.29 10.56
C ALA A 314 5.76 -19.49 10.26
N THR A 315 5.15 -20.58 10.73
CA THR A 315 3.72 -20.85 10.50
C THR A 315 2.84 -19.87 11.27
N ILE A 316 3.09 -19.73 12.58
CA ILE A 316 2.32 -18.80 13.44
C ILE A 316 2.56 -17.36 12.96
N PHE A 317 3.80 -17.02 12.64
CA PHE A 317 4.13 -15.72 12.07
C PHE A 317 3.32 -15.43 10.78
N THR A 318 3.25 -16.40 9.86
CA THR A 318 2.51 -16.25 8.60
C THR A 318 1.00 -16.11 8.83
N ILE A 319 0.43 -16.82 9.80
CA ILE A 319 -0.98 -16.69 10.19
C ILE A 319 -1.26 -15.27 10.72
N LEU A 320 -0.42 -14.78 11.61
CA LEU A 320 -0.58 -13.44 12.19
C LEU A 320 -0.46 -12.33 11.14
N ILE A 321 0.53 -12.44 10.25
CA ILE A 321 0.73 -11.46 9.18
C ILE A 321 -0.38 -11.51 8.13
N PHE A 322 -0.96 -12.69 7.87
CA PHE A 322 -2.14 -12.85 7.02
C PHE A 322 -3.34 -12.09 7.58
N PHE A 323 -3.66 -12.25 8.85
CA PHE A 323 -4.75 -11.52 9.50
C PHE A 323 -4.47 -10.02 9.62
N LEU A 324 -3.23 -9.62 9.83
CA LEU A 324 -2.82 -8.22 9.77
C LEU A 324 -3.07 -7.63 8.37
N GLY A 325 -2.80 -8.38 7.30
CA GLY A 325 -3.10 -8.00 5.93
C GLY A 325 -4.60 -7.76 5.72
N ILE A 326 -5.47 -8.64 6.26
CA ILE A 326 -6.93 -8.46 6.24
C ILE A 326 -7.33 -7.19 7.01
N ALA A 327 -6.80 -6.99 8.22
CA ALA A 327 -7.08 -5.80 9.02
C ALA A 327 -6.73 -4.51 8.26
N PHE A 328 -5.56 -4.46 7.60
CA PHE A 328 -5.17 -3.32 6.79
C PHE A 328 -6.04 -3.14 5.55
N ALA A 329 -6.51 -4.22 4.90
CA ALA A 329 -7.45 -4.12 3.78
C ALA A 329 -8.76 -3.45 4.20
N ILE A 330 -9.33 -3.89 5.33
CA ILE A 330 -10.55 -3.34 5.92
C ILE A 330 -10.33 -1.88 6.31
N GLY A 331 -9.23 -1.57 6.98
CA GLY A 331 -8.88 -0.22 7.42
C GLY A 331 -8.71 0.79 6.28
N LYS A 332 -8.13 0.36 5.15
CA LYS A 332 -8.03 1.21 3.96
C LYS A 332 -9.39 1.70 3.46
N ALA A 333 -10.41 0.86 3.53
CA ALA A 333 -11.76 1.23 3.12
C ALA A 333 -12.46 2.06 4.19
N SER A 334 -12.32 1.71 5.47
CA SER A 334 -12.99 2.44 6.56
C SER A 334 -12.51 3.89 6.68
N VAL A 335 -11.21 4.15 6.49
CA VAL A 335 -10.69 5.54 6.47
C VAL A 335 -11.29 6.33 5.31
N PHE A 336 -11.38 5.74 4.10
CA PHE A 336 -12.01 6.43 2.97
C PHE A 336 -13.51 6.64 3.16
N LYS A 337 -14.18 5.80 3.94
CA LYS A 337 -15.58 6.00 4.33
C LYS A 337 -15.73 7.25 5.20
N TYR A 338 -14.83 7.49 6.16
CA TYR A 338 -14.81 8.78 6.88
C TYR A 338 -14.78 9.96 5.94
N LEU A 339 -13.87 9.91 4.93
CA LEU A 339 -13.73 11.02 4.00
C LEU A 339 -15.00 11.26 3.19
N SER A 340 -15.67 10.17 2.75
CA SER A 340 -16.91 10.27 1.98
C SER A 340 -18.10 10.77 2.81
N ASP A 341 -18.13 10.49 4.10
CA ASP A 341 -19.20 10.92 4.99
C ASP A 341 -19.05 12.39 5.42
N GLU A 342 -17.81 12.82 5.71
CA GLU A 342 -17.54 14.16 6.28
C GLU A 342 -17.20 15.22 5.22
N TYR A 343 -16.62 14.84 4.07
CA TYR A 343 -16.09 15.79 3.06
C TYR A 343 -16.76 15.64 1.69
N LYS A 344 -18.08 15.53 1.63
CA LYS A 344 -18.83 15.30 0.36
C LYS A 344 -18.46 16.29 -0.74
N GLU A 345 -18.33 17.57 -0.40
CA GLU A 345 -18.03 18.64 -1.38
C GLU A 345 -16.56 18.70 -1.77
N ASN A 346 -15.62 18.36 -0.85
CA ASN A 346 -14.18 18.45 -1.02
C ASN A 346 -13.48 17.08 -1.06
N MET A 347 -14.23 16.02 -1.31
CA MET A 347 -13.75 14.63 -1.28
C MET A 347 -12.47 14.44 -2.11
N GLY A 348 -12.40 15.05 -3.30
CA GLY A 348 -11.23 14.92 -4.17
C GLY A 348 -9.95 15.47 -3.57
N ALA A 349 -10.00 16.67 -2.97
CA ALA A 349 -8.84 17.29 -2.34
C ALA A 349 -8.40 16.54 -1.08
N VAL A 350 -9.36 16.20 -0.20
CA VAL A 350 -9.06 15.50 1.06
C VAL A 350 -8.53 14.09 0.80
N SER A 351 -9.15 13.32 -0.09
CA SER A 351 -8.68 11.97 -0.44
C SER A 351 -7.29 12.00 -1.11
N GLY A 352 -7.01 13.06 -1.88
CA GLY A 352 -5.69 13.29 -2.46
C GLY A 352 -4.60 13.49 -1.39
N VAL A 353 -4.86 14.37 -0.41
CA VAL A 353 -3.93 14.62 0.70
C VAL A 353 -3.75 13.40 1.60
N VAL A 354 -4.86 12.76 2.00
CA VAL A 354 -4.82 11.52 2.81
C VAL A 354 -4.13 10.39 2.06
N GLY A 355 -4.37 10.27 0.75
CA GLY A 355 -3.69 9.31 -0.12
C GLY A 355 -2.20 9.55 -0.25
N LEU A 356 -1.78 10.83 -0.32
CA LEU A 356 -0.38 11.24 -0.32
C LEU A 356 0.28 10.88 1.02
N ALA A 357 -0.36 11.21 2.14
CA ALA A 357 0.16 10.90 3.48
C ALA A 357 0.33 9.37 3.67
N GLY A 358 -0.64 8.58 3.22
CA GLY A 358 -0.52 7.12 3.23
C GLY A 358 0.67 6.62 2.40
N GLY A 359 0.90 7.22 1.23
CA GLY A 359 2.06 6.90 0.42
C GLY A 359 3.38 7.30 1.07
N LEU A 360 3.45 8.48 1.69
CA LEU A 360 4.63 8.90 2.46
C LEU A 360 4.91 7.98 3.64
N GLY A 361 3.87 7.46 4.33
CA GLY A 361 4.04 6.39 5.32
C GLY A 361 4.71 5.16 4.73
N GLY A 362 4.29 4.73 3.53
CA GLY A 362 4.90 3.63 2.79
C GLY A 362 6.33 3.89 2.31
N PHE A 363 6.74 5.15 2.19
CA PHE A 363 8.12 5.55 1.90
C PHE A 363 8.98 5.58 3.16
N ILE A 364 8.51 6.21 4.23
CA ILE A 364 9.29 6.45 5.45
C ILE A 364 9.50 5.16 6.25
N LEU A 365 8.46 4.34 6.39
CA LEU A 365 8.50 3.14 7.25
C LEU A 365 9.57 2.12 6.85
N PRO A 366 9.78 1.73 5.57
CA PRO A 366 10.84 0.78 5.23
C PRO A 366 12.24 1.30 5.55
N ILE A 367 12.45 2.62 5.43
CA ILE A 367 13.71 3.26 5.83
C ILE A 367 13.91 3.15 7.34
N MET A 368 12.85 3.46 8.11
CA MET A 368 12.89 3.31 9.58
C MET A 368 13.13 1.86 10.00
N PHE A 369 12.56 0.88 9.29
CA PHE A 369 12.81 -0.53 9.55
C PHE A 369 14.30 -0.87 9.35
N GLY A 370 14.89 -0.39 8.24
CA GLY A 370 16.31 -0.58 7.98
C GLY A 370 17.19 0.05 9.04
N VAL A 371 16.94 1.31 9.39
CA VAL A 371 17.67 2.02 10.45
C VAL A 371 17.58 1.28 11.78
N ALA A 372 16.38 0.81 12.16
CA ALA A 372 16.21 0.10 13.42
C ALA A 372 16.99 -1.23 13.45
N VAL A 373 17.00 -1.97 12.34
CA VAL A 373 17.77 -3.21 12.23
C VAL A 373 19.27 -2.93 12.25
N ASP A 374 19.76 -1.91 11.52
CA ASP A 374 21.19 -1.53 11.53
C ASP A 374 21.68 -1.13 12.94
N ILE A 375 20.82 -0.45 13.73
CA ILE A 375 21.18 0.01 15.09
C ILE A 375 21.07 -1.13 16.13
N THR A 376 19.99 -1.91 16.06
CA THR A 376 19.65 -2.88 17.13
C THR A 376 20.10 -4.30 16.83
N GLY A 377 20.32 -4.64 15.55
CA GLY A 377 20.51 -6.02 15.09
C GLY A 377 19.23 -6.88 15.16
N VAL A 378 18.11 -6.32 15.63
CA VAL A 378 16.85 -7.05 15.86
C VAL A 378 15.92 -6.88 14.68
N ARG A 379 15.64 -7.96 13.95
CA ARG A 379 14.81 -7.90 12.74
C ARG A 379 13.33 -7.60 13.03
N SER A 380 12.83 -8.05 14.19
CA SER A 380 11.45 -7.76 14.62
C SER A 380 11.22 -6.28 15.02
N SER A 381 12.28 -5.44 15.08
CA SER A 381 12.17 -4.00 15.32
C SER A 381 11.27 -3.27 14.32
N ALA A 382 11.16 -3.79 13.09
CA ALA A 382 10.19 -3.30 12.11
C ALA A 382 8.74 -3.34 12.63
N PHE A 383 8.37 -4.43 13.31
CA PHE A 383 7.04 -4.57 13.91
C PHE A 383 6.89 -3.73 15.18
N MET A 384 7.97 -3.53 15.94
CA MET A 384 7.98 -2.62 17.12
C MET A 384 7.67 -1.18 16.69
N ILE A 385 8.27 -0.72 15.58
CA ILE A 385 7.96 0.60 15.01
C ILE A 385 6.49 0.67 14.60
N MET A 386 6.00 -0.33 13.85
CA MET A 386 4.60 -0.39 13.43
C MET A 386 3.64 -0.42 14.63
N PHE A 387 3.98 -1.18 15.67
CA PHE A 387 3.23 -1.22 16.92
C PHE A 387 3.14 0.17 17.56
N GLY A 388 4.26 0.90 17.67
CA GLY A 388 4.29 2.26 18.20
C GLY A 388 3.44 3.25 17.38
N VAL A 389 3.51 3.16 16.06
CA VAL A 389 2.71 4.04 15.17
C VAL A 389 1.20 3.74 15.27
N VAL A 390 0.83 2.46 15.38
CA VAL A 390 -0.59 2.07 15.63
C VAL A 390 -1.05 2.55 17.00
N TRP A 391 -0.20 2.45 18.03
CA TRP A 391 -0.52 2.94 19.38
C TRP A 391 -0.82 4.45 19.38
N VAL A 392 -0.02 5.25 18.69
CA VAL A 392 -0.26 6.70 18.51
C VAL A 392 -1.64 6.94 17.87
N SER A 393 -2.02 6.15 16.88
CA SER A 393 -3.34 6.28 16.24
C SER A 393 -4.49 5.86 17.15
N LEU A 394 -4.30 4.82 17.97
CA LEU A 394 -5.29 4.41 18.98
C LEU A 394 -5.50 5.49 20.03
N VAL A 395 -4.43 6.12 20.50
CA VAL A 395 -4.53 7.26 21.42
C VAL A 395 -5.26 8.43 20.75
N TRP A 396 -4.93 8.73 19.50
CA TRP A 396 -5.55 9.82 18.78
C TRP A 396 -7.05 9.61 18.57
N ILE A 397 -7.48 8.42 18.09
CA ILE A 397 -8.90 8.12 17.91
C ILE A 397 -9.65 8.11 19.25
N TYR A 398 -9.00 7.61 20.32
CA TYR A 398 -9.59 7.64 21.66
C TYR A 398 -9.86 9.07 22.14
N VAL A 399 -8.85 9.94 22.05
CA VAL A 399 -8.98 11.33 22.54
C VAL A 399 -9.94 12.15 21.67
N SER A 400 -9.93 11.96 20.36
CA SER A 400 -10.72 12.77 19.43
C SER A 400 -12.16 12.32 19.25
N GLU A 401 -12.45 11.03 19.45
CA GLU A 401 -13.78 10.49 19.12
C GLU A 401 -14.43 9.69 20.24
N VAL A 402 -13.68 8.84 20.94
CA VAL A 402 -14.26 7.96 21.98
C VAL A 402 -14.55 8.73 23.26
N LYS A 403 -13.54 9.45 23.76
CA LYS A 403 -13.66 10.22 25.01
C LYS A 403 -14.80 11.27 24.96
N PRO A 404 -14.92 12.13 23.93
CA PRO A 404 -16.02 13.08 23.85
C PRO A 404 -17.42 12.43 23.87
N LYS A 405 -17.60 11.32 23.13
CA LYS A 405 -18.87 10.58 23.13
C LYS A 405 -19.20 9.96 24.50
N MET A 406 -18.19 9.48 25.22
CA MET A 406 -18.38 8.96 26.58
C MET A 406 -18.78 10.06 27.53
N GLU A 407 -18.19 11.25 27.42
CA GLU A 407 -18.55 12.42 28.26
C GLU A 407 -19.96 12.92 27.95
N GLU A 408 -20.36 13.00 26.68
CA GLU A 408 -21.72 13.35 26.26
C GLU A 408 -22.76 12.36 26.81
N ASN A 409 -22.50 11.05 26.67
CA ASN A 409 -23.38 10.01 27.19
C ASN A 409 -23.51 10.07 28.73
N HIS A 410 -22.39 10.32 29.41
CA HIS A 410 -22.40 10.47 30.87
C HIS A 410 -23.21 11.67 31.30
N GLN A 411 -23.05 12.83 30.66
CA GLN A 411 -23.87 14.03 30.93
C GLN A 411 -25.36 13.83 30.64
N ALA A 412 -25.67 13.11 29.53
CA ALA A 412 -27.06 12.77 29.21
C ALA A 412 -27.71 11.88 30.29
N MET A 413 -26.97 10.86 30.78
CA MET A 413 -27.45 10.02 31.88
C MET A 413 -27.65 10.78 33.20
N LEU A 414 -26.77 11.74 33.49
CA LEU A 414 -26.95 12.59 34.69
C LEU A 414 -28.18 13.52 34.60
N LYS A 415 -28.51 14.00 33.39
CA LYS A 415 -29.71 14.80 33.14
C LYS A 415 -31.01 13.98 33.25
N MET A 416 -30.99 12.68 32.89
CA MET A 416 -32.13 11.78 33.02
C MET A 416 -32.39 11.32 34.47
N LYS A 417 -31.40 11.44 35.36
CA LYS A 417 -31.51 11.09 36.78
C LYS A 417 -31.98 12.27 37.68
N LYS A 418 -32.05 13.49 37.12
CA LYS A 418 -32.64 14.68 37.75
C LYS A 418 -34.07 14.91 37.28
#